data_7369b0d9197a5a3f654acbae970a6504
#
_entry.id   7369b0d9197a5a3f654acbae970a6504
#
_cell.length_a   1.000
_cell.length_b   1.000
_cell.length_c   1.000
_cell.angle_alpha   90.00
_cell.angle_beta   90.00
_cell.angle_gamma   90.00
#
_symmetry.space_group_name_H-M   'P 1'
#
loop_
_entity.id
_entity.type
_entity.pdbx_description
1 polymer ?
#
loop_
_entity_poly.entity_id
_entity_poly.type
_entity_poly.pdbx_seq_one_letter_code
_entity_poly.pdbx_strand_id
1 'polypeptide(L)'
;IMIYNHYFEYQYVWQHSSKSLPTRYMISCFWEGQEGSFLLWIFWNILLGLILIRIAKKWEAPVLTIVSSIQAFLSSMIIGIYVNDFKIGSSPFVLVRNLDENRGLPWTQMENYLQIVPQFMDGRGLNPLLQNYWMVIHPPVLFLGFALTMIPFCYAISALWKKEYSKWINQAIPWAYAGISILGTGILM
;
A
#
# COMPACT_ATOMS: atom_id res chain seq x y z
N ILE A 1 1.39 8.60 10.78
CA ILE A 1 2.12 9.05 12.01
C ILE A 1 3.58 9.31 11.67
N MET A 2 4.36 8.33 11.16
CA MET A 2 5.80 8.44 10.93
C MET A 2 6.17 9.59 9.98
N ILE A 3 5.51 9.72 8.83
CA ILE A 3 5.73 10.81 7.86
C ILE A 3 5.39 12.16 8.49
N TYR A 4 4.28 12.26 9.19
CA TYR A 4 3.83 13.50 9.83
C TYR A 4 4.78 13.98 10.93
N ASN A 5 5.41 13.05 11.67
CA ASN A 5 6.37 13.36 12.73
C ASN A 5 7.82 13.40 12.24
N HIS A 6 8.07 13.26 10.94
CA HIS A 6 9.40 13.31 10.34
C HIS A 6 10.40 12.33 10.96
N TYR A 7 9.99 11.05 11.14
CA TYR A 7 10.87 10.00 11.65
C TYR A 7 11.88 9.58 10.58
N PHE A 8 12.85 10.46 10.32
CA PHE A 8 13.85 10.27 9.26
C PHE A 8 14.85 9.13 9.52
N GLU A 9 14.78 8.48 10.68
CA GLU A 9 15.46 7.22 10.91
C GLU A 9 14.96 6.11 9.99
N TYR A 10 13.72 6.19 9.50
CA TYR A 10 13.16 5.26 8.52
C TYR A 10 13.46 5.73 7.10
N GLN A 11 14.07 4.83 6.31
CA GLN A 11 14.45 5.11 4.92
C GLN A 11 13.28 5.66 4.11
N TYR A 12 12.10 5.05 4.21
CA TYR A 12 10.91 5.47 3.48
C TYR A 12 10.52 6.91 3.80
N VAL A 13 10.51 7.27 5.09
CA VAL A 13 10.16 8.62 5.54
C VAL A 13 11.18 9.65 5.06
N TRP A 14 12.47 9.33 5.18
CA TRP A 14 13.55 10.19 4.74
C TRP A 14 13.57 10.42 3.23
N GLN A 15 13.26 9.39 2.43
CA GLN A 15 13.26 9.50 0.97
C GLN A 15 12.07 10.30 0.43
N HIS A 16 10.89 10.22 1.06
CA HIS A 16 9.63 10.69 0.51
C HIS A 16 9.04 11.92 1.22
N SER A 17 9.61 12.41 2.31
CA SER A 17 9.12 13.59 3.03
C SER A 17 10.21 14.56 3.40
N SER A 18 9.84 15.79 3.78
CA SER A 18 10.74 16.81 4.33
C SER A 18 10.00 17.77 5.25
N LYS A 19 10.74 18.46 6.12
CA LYS A 19 10.17 19.47 7.05
C LYS A 19 9.57 20.67 6.32
N SER A 20 10.10 21.01 5.14
CA SER A 20 9.65 22.14 4.33
C SER A 20 8.41 21.83 3.47
N LEU A 21 7.98 20.55 3.41
CA LEU A 21 6.88 20.15 2.54
C LEU A 21 5.53 20.67 3.09
N PRO A 22 4.69 21.33 2.25
CA PRO A 22 3.37 21.74 2.65
C PRO A 22 2.51 20.57 3.15
N THR A 23 1.80 20.76 4.27
CA THR A 23 1.01 19.71 4.95
C THR A 23 0.03 18.98 4.01
N ARG A 24 -0.53 19.69 3.02
CA ARG A 24 -1.43 19.09 2.03
C ARG A 24 -0.78 17.98 1.18
N TYR A 25 0.55 18.00 1.04
CA TYR A 25 1.28 16.97 0.29
C TYR A 25 1.89 15.89 1.20
N MET A 26 1.90 16.08 2.51
CA MET A 26 2.44 15.07 3.43
C MET A 26 1.66 13.75 3.38
N ILE A 27 0.34 13.82 3.11
CA ILE A 27 -0.45 12.59 2.97
C ILE A 27 -0.05 11.82 1.70
N SER A 28 0.30 12.50 0.61
CA SER A 28 0.73 11.86 -0.64
C SER A 28 2.11 11.21 -0.55
N CYS A 29 2.96 11.63 0.37
CA CYS A 29 4.20 10.95 0.68
C CYS A 29 3.98 9.50 1.15
N PHE A 30 2.79 9.18 1.67
CA PHE A 30 2.47 7.83 2.11
C PHE A 30 2.41 6.83 0.94
N TRP A 31 1.96 7.24 -0.23
CA TRP A 31 1.82 6.38 -1.41
C TRP A 31 2.75 6.77 -2.58
N GLU A 32 3.67 7.70 -2.38
CA GLU A 32 4.65 8.04 -3.42
C GLU A 32 5.53 6.85 -3.80
N GLY A 33 6.02 6.13 -2.80
CA GLY A 33 6.84 4.95 -2.99
C GLY A 33 6.03 3.66 -3.12
N GLN A 34 6.71 2.61 -3.57
CA GLN A 34 6.12 1.30 -3.81
C GLN A 34 5.51 0.71 -2.53
N GLU A 35 6.23 0.76 -1.42
CA GLU A 35 5.81 0.17 -0.15
C GLU A 35 4.52 0.82 0.37
N GLY A 36 4.42 2.13 0.29
CA GLY A 36 3.23 2.87 0.71
C GLY A 36 2.05 2.65 -0.23
N SER A 37 2.28 2.51 -1.53
CA SER A 37 1.27 2.14 -2.51
C SER A 37 0.69 0.75 -2.24
N PHE A 38 1.52 -0.24 -1.92
CA PHE A 38 1.04 -1.57 -1.50
C PHE A 38 0.27 -1.51 -0.18
N LEU A 39 0.71 -0.71 0.80
CA LEU A 39 -0.03 -0.49 2.05
C LEU A 39 -1.40 0.13 1.80
N LEU A 40 -1.51 1.06 0.87
CA LEU A 40 -2.79 1.67 0.48
C LEU A 40 -3.73 0.64 -0.18
N TRP A 41 -3.19 -0.23 -1.04
CA TRP A 41 -3.95 -1.32 -1.65
C TRP A 41 -4.45 -2.33 -0.60
N ILE A 42 -3.57 -2.74 0.30
CA ILE A 42 -3.88 -3.59 1.45
C ILE A 42 -4.99 -2.97 2.30
N PHE A 43 -4.90 -1.67 2.60
CA PHE A 43 -5.92 -0.93 3.34
C PHE A 43 -7.31 -1.00 2.67
N TRP A 44 -7.39 -0.75 1.35
CA TRP A 44 -8.65 -0.85 0.62
C TRP A 44 -9.21 -2.26 0.62
N ASN A 45 -8.37 -3.27 0.45
CA ASN A 45 -8.80 -4.67 0.53
C ASN A 45 -9.37 -5.03 1.90
N ILE A 46 -8.75 -4.56 2.99
CA ILE A 46 -9.26 -4.76 4.35
C ILE A 46 -10.62 -4.12 4.51
N LEU A 47 -10.77 -2.86 4.10
CA LEU A 47 -12.03 -2.14 4.21
C LEU A 47 -13.16 -2.84 3.44
N LEU A 48 -12.88 -3.26 2.21
CA LEU A 48 -13.84 -4.02 1.40
C LEU A 48 -14.12 -5.40 1.98
N GLY A 49 -13.13 -6.07 2.56
CA GLY A 49 -13.30 -7.33 3.29
C GLY A 49 -14.25 -7.18 4.47
N LEU A 50 -14.14 -6.11 5.26
CA LEU A 50 -15.06 -5.80 6.36
C LEU A 50 -16.51 -5.57 5.88
N ILE A 51 -16.68 -4.95 4.71
CA ILE A 51 -17.99 -4.80 4.07
C ILE A 51 -18.53 -6.16 3.64
N LEU A 52 -17.70 -7.02 3.02
CA LEU A 52 -18.07 -8.35 2.55
C LEU A 52 -18.55 -9.27 3.69
N ILE A 53 -17.97 -9.19 4.89
CA ILE A 53 -18.43 -9.92 6.09
C ILE A 53 -19.93 -9.67 6.33
N ARG A 54 -20.44 -8.47 6.09
CA ARG A 54 -21.83 -8.13 6.34
C ARG A 54 -22.77 -8.49 5.18
N ILE A 55 -22.29 -8.43 3.95
CA ILE A 55 -23.18 -8.49 2.78
C ILE A 55 -23.06 -9.75 1.92
N ALA A 56 -21.92 -10.49 2.02
CA ALA A 56 -21.71 -11.68 1.19
C ALA A 56 -22.57 -12.89 1.58
N LYS A 57 -23.16 -12.90 2.78
CA LYS A 57 -24.09 -13.94 3.29
C LYS A 57 -23.49 -15.35 3.09
N LYS A 58 -24.18 -16.21 2.34
CA LYS A 58 -23.76 -17.59 2.06
C LYS A 58 -22.42 -17.70 1.31
N TRP A 59 -21.94 -16.61 0.72
CA TRP A 59 -20.67 -16.52 0.02
C TRP A 59 -19.52 -16.01 0.90
N GLU A 60 -19.83 -15.61 2.15
CA GLU A 60 -18.87 -14.98 3.05
C GLU A 60 -17.58 -15.79 3.20
N ALA A 61 -17.69 -17.02 3.73
CA ALA A 61 -16.49 -17.83 4.01
C ALA A 61 -15.62 -18.10 2.77
N PRO A 62 -16.14 -18.60 1.62
CA PRO A 62 -15.31 -18.86 0.45
C PRO A 62 -14.76 -17.56 -0.18
N VAL A 63 -15.52 -16.47 -0.22
CA VAL A 63 -15.04 -15.19 -0.77
C VAL A 63 -13.94 -14.61 0.11
N LEU A 64 -14.13 -14.57 1.44
CA LEU A 64 -13.12 -14.07 2.36
C LEU A 64 -11.84 -14.93 2.37
N THR A 65 -11.95 -16.24 2.13
CA THR A 65 -10.75 -17.10 1.97
C THR A 65 -9.91 -16.64 0.79
N ILE A 66 -10.52 -16.34 -0.36
CA ILE A 66 -9.79 -15.84 -1.54
C ILE A 66 -9.23 -14.44 -1.27
N VAL A 67 -10.03 -13.54 -0.69
CA VAL A 67 -9.57 -12.19 -0.29
C VAL A 67 -8.36 -12.29 0.64
N SER A 68 -8.41 -13.15 1.65
CA SER A 68 -7.30 -13.34 2.59
C SER A 68 -6.04 -13.91 1.92
N SER A 69 -6.20 -14.79 0.94
CA SER A 69 -5.07 -15.33 0.16
C SER A 69 -4.38 -14.24 -0.67
N ILE A 70 -5.18 -13.38 -1.33
CA ILE A 70 -4.66 -12.21 -2.07
C ILE A 70 -3.99 -11.24 -1.11
N GLN A 71 -4.60 -11.01 0.04
CA GLN A 71 -4.05 -10.12 1.08
C GLN A 71 -2.70 -10.64 1.59
N ALA A 72 -2.57 -11.95 1.84
CA ALA A 72 -1.30 -12.56 2.22
C ALA A 72 -0.22 -12.38 1.13
N PHE A 73 -0.60 -12.54 -0.15
CA PHE A 73 0.30 -12.29 -1.27
C PHE A 73 0.75 -10.81 -1.33
N LEU A 74 -0.18 -9.85 -1.24
CA LEU A 74 0.17 -8.43 -1.24
C LEU A 74 1.03 -8.06 -0.02
N SER A 75 0.74 -8.64 1.15
CA SER A 75 1.54 -8.42 2.35
C SER A 75 2.97 -8.94 2.19
N SER A 76 3.20 -10.03 1.44
CA SER A 76 4.55 -10.53 1.18
C SER A 76 5.42 -9.54 0.40
N MET A 77 4.81 -8.65 -0.39
CA MET A 77 5.52 -7.62 -1.17
C MET A 77 6.14 -6.53 -0.29
N ILE A 78 5.68 -6.39 0.97
CA ILE A 78 6.14 -5.36 1.91
C ILE A 78 6.81 -5.93 3.17
N ILE A 79 7.10 -7.24 3.21
CA ILE A 79 7.76 -7.86 4.37
C ILE A 79 9.25 -7.48 4.41
N GLY A 80 9.94 -7.51 3.27
CA GLY A 80 11.36 -7.17 3.18
C GLY A 80 12.27 -8.16 3.93
N ILE A 81 11.99 -9.46 3.83
CA ILE A 81 12.80 -10.52 4.44
C ILE A 81 13.74 -11.16 3.42
N TYR A 82 14.85 -11.69 3.93
CA TYR A 82 15.77 -12.49 3.13
C TYR A 82 15.54 -13.98 3.39
N VAL A 83 15.42 -14.75 2.31
CA VAL A 83 15.42 -16.21 2.34
C VAL A 83 16.61 -16.68 1.52
N ASN A 84 17.67 -17.11 2.19
CA ASN A 84 19.01 -17.25 1.63
C ASN A 84 19.47 -15.91 1.01
N ASP A 85 19.83 -15.89 -0.28
CA ASP A 85 20.24 -14.69 -1.01
C ASP A 85 19.07 -13.94 -1.69
N PHE A 86 17.85 -14.44 -1.54
CA PHE A 86 16.66 -13.83 -2.14
C PHE A 86 15.96 -12.89 -1.17
N LYS A 87 15.81 -11.61 -1.55
CA LYS A 87 14.98 -10.64 -0.83
C LYS A 87 13.53 -10.72 -1.30
N ILE A 88 12.62 -11.00 -0.37
CA ILE A 88 11.16 -11.02 -0.63
C ILE A 88 10.56 -9.71 -0.14
N GLY A 89 10.09 -8.91 -1.09
CA GLY A 89 9.45 -7.62 -0.82
C GLY A 89 10.41 -6.53 -0.36
N SER A 90 9.86 -5.36 -0.07
CA SER A 90 10.59 -4.20 0.45
C SER A 90 9.84 -3.61 1.65
N SER A 91 10.49 -3.55 2.81
CA SER A 91 9.83 -3.06 4.02
C SER A 91 9.89 -1.54 4.12
N PRO A 92 8.76 -0.85 4.41
CA PRO A 92 8.76 0.58 4.68
C PRO A 92 9.40 0.96 6.02
N PHE A 93 9.75 -0.04 6.84
CA PHE A 93 10.29 0.15 8.20
C PHE A 93 11.81 -0.05 8.29
N VAL A 94 12.51 -0.07 7.15
CA VAL A 94 13.97 -0.17 7.13
C VAL A 94 14.57 1.11 7.69
N LEU A 95 15.50 0.97 8.65
CA LEU A 95 16.24 2.10 9.18
C LEU A 95 17.38 2.49 8.24
N VAL A 96 17.61 3.79 8.04
CA VAL A 96 18.69 4.30 7.16
C VAL A 96 20.07 3.77 7.57
N ARG A 97 20.31 3.57 8.87
CA ARG A 97 21.59 3.01 9.36
C ARG A 97 21.78 1.53 9.04
N ASN A 98 20.69 0.81 8.73
CA ASN A 98 20.73 -0.63 8.42
C ASN A 98 20.81 -0.92 6.92
N LEU A 99 20.86 0.12 6.08
CA LEU A 99 21.04 -0.05 4.64
C LEU A 99 22.43 -0.63 4.33
N ASP A 100 22.48 -1.52 3.35
CA ASP A 100 23.74 -2.17 2.95
C ASP A 100 24.81 -1.14 2.52
N GLU A 101 24.39 -0.07 1.85
CA GLU A 101 25.23 1.06 1.44
C GLU A 101 25.84 1.85 2.61
N ASN A 102 25.21 1.81 3.78
CA ASN A 102 25.63 2.52 4.98
C ASN A 102 26.40 1.62 5.95
N ARG A 103 26.49 0.33 5.65
CA ARG A 103 27.10 -0.67 6.53
C ARG A 103 28.58 -0.36 6.76
N GLY A 104 28.99 -0.27 8.04
CA GLY A 104 30.35 0.02 8.43
C GLY A 104 30.74 1.50 8.48
N LEU A 105 29.84 2.42 8.13
CA LEU A 105 30.09 3.86 8.28
C LEU A 105 30.09 4.26 9.77
N PRO A 106 31.04 5.10 10.23
CA PRO A 106 31.20 5.44 11.66
C PRO A 106 29.92 6.00 12.31
N TRP A 107 29.15 6.79 11.58
CA TRP A 107 27.94 7.42 12.11
C TRP A 107 26.80 6.43 12.38
N THR A 108 26.81 5.23 11.79
CA THR A 108 25.76 4.22 12.00
C THR A 108 25.69 3.71 13.44
N GLN A 109 26.78 3.85 14.20
CA GLN A 109 26.88 3.49 15.61
C GLN A 109 26.53 4.65 16.56
N MET A 110 26.33 5.85 16.03
CA MET A 110 26.00 7.02 16.85
C MET A 110 24.48 7.09 17.11
N GLU A 111 24.06 7.30 18.36
CA GLU A 111 22.64 7.45 18.70
C GLU A 111 22.04 8.73 18.11
N ASN A 112 22.83 9.80 18.01
CA ASN A 112 22.41 11.12 17.56
C ASN A 112 22.76 11.42 16.10
N TYR A 113 22.97 10.39 15.25
CA TYR A 113 23.37 10.57 13.85
C TYR A 113 22.41 11.45 13.04
N LEU A 114 21.11 11.45 13.35
CA LEU A 114 20.12 12.32 12.71
C LEU A 114 20.35 13.81 12.94
N GLN A 115 21.11 14.18 13.99
CA GLN A 115 21.41 15.57 14.33
C GLN A 115 22.80 16.00 13.84
N ILE A 116 23.69 15.02 13.60
CA ILE A 116 25.10 15.27 13.28
C ILE A 116 25.34 15.12 11.78
N VAL A 117 24.70 14.14 11.14
CA VAL A 117 24.91 13.86 9.73
C VAL A 117 23.99 14.75 8.89
N PRO A 118 24.52 15.76 8.16
CA PRO A 118 23.70 16.77 7.49
C PRO A 118 22.61 16.21 6.58
N GLN A 119 22.91 15.11 5.88
CA GLN A 119 21.96 14.48 4.95
C GLN A 119 20.71 13.88 5.61
N PHE A 120 20.71 13.63 6.93
CA PHE A 120 19.58 13.07 7.68
C PHE A 120 18.88 14.09 8.59
N MET A 121 19.36 15.34 8.66
CA MET A 121 18.72 16.42 9.41
C MET A 121 17.35 16.80 8.83
N ASP A 122 17.16 16.57 7.54
CA ASP A 122 15.90 16.69 6.82
C ASP A 122 15.76 15.54 5.82
N GLY A 123 14.54 15.32 5.32
CA GLY A 123 14.29 14.33 4.28
C GLY A 123 14.49 14.91 2.87
N ARG A 124 14.54 14.02 1.86
CA ARG A 124 14.69 14.40 0.45
C ARG A 124 13.46 15.11 -0.11
N GLY A 125 12.31 14.90 0.52
CA GLY A 125 11.04 15.50 0.11
C GLY A 125 10.34 14.76 -1.02
N LEU A 126 9.11 15.17 -1.27
CA LEU A 126 8.31 14.73 -2.42
C LEU A 126 8.88 15.35 -3.70
N ASN A 127 9.03 14.55 -4.75
CA ASN A 127 9.45 15.06 -6.05
C ASN A 127 8.59 16.29 -6.45
N PRO A 128 9.21 17.44 -6.83
CA PRO A 128 8.48 18.65 -7.19
C PRO A 128 7.41 18.45 -8.26
N LEU A 129 7.62 17.57 -9.22
CA LEU A 129 6.64 17.22 -10.26
C LEU A 129 5.40 16.52 -9.70
N LEU A 130 5.51 15.88 -8.53
CA LEU A 130 4.42 15.21 -7.84
C LEU A 130 3.71 16.13 -6.82
N GLN A 131 4.20 17.35 -6.60
CA GLN A 131 3.58 18.32 -5.69
C GLN A 131 2.39 19.01 -6.39
N ASN A 132 1.38 18.21 -6.72
CA ASN A 132 0.15 18.69 -7.36
C ASN A 132 -1.07 18.01 -6.75
N TYR A 133 -2.26 18.57 -7.02
CA TYR A 133 -3.53 18.07 -6.47
C TYR A 133 -3.82 16.63 -6.88
N TRP A 134 -3.47 16.23 -8.08
CA TRP A 134 -3.73 14.89 -8.59
C TRP A 134 -2.95 13.82 -7.84
N MET A 135 -1.74 14.12 -7.38
CA MET A 135 -0.96 13.19 -6.55
C MET A 135 -1.64 12.87 -5.21
N VAL A 136 -2.51 13.76 -4.73
CA VAL A 136 -3.25 13.54 -3.48
C VAL A 136 -4.44 12.62 -3.69
N ILE A 137 -5.18 12.75 -4.81
CA ILE A 137 -6.47 12.05 -5.00
C ILE A 137 -6.42 10.89 -5.98
N HIS A 138 -5.59 10.96 -7.03
CA HIS A 138 -5.53 9.91 -8.06
C HIS A 138 -5.12 8.53 -7.49
N PRO A 139 -4.00 8.37 -6.73
CA PRO A 139 -3.61 7.05 -6.26
C PRO A 139 -4.65 6.39 -5.32
N PRO A 140 -5.25 7.08 -4.33
CA PRO A 140 -6.32 6.49 -3.53
C PRO A 140 -7.50 5.99 -4.34
N VAL A 141 -7.95 6.75 -5.35
CA VAL A 141 -9.06 6.34 -6.23
C VAL A 141 -8.65 5.16 -7.09
N LEU A 142 -7.47 5.18 -7.68
CA LEU A 142 -6.95 4.11 -8.52
C LEU A 142 -6.84 2.79 -7.76
N PHE A 143 -6.22 2.81 -6.56
CA PHE A 143 -6.08 1.61 -5.72
C PHE A 143 -7.41 1.10 -5.17
N LEU A 144 -8.39 1.97 -4.88
CA LEU A 144 -9.75 1.56 -4.58
C LEU A 144 -10.37 0.83 -5.79
N GLY A 145 -10.16 1.33 -6.99
CA GLY A 145 -10.59 0.69 -8.23
C GLY A 145 -10.00 -0.72 -8.37
N PHE A 146 -8.70 -0.89 -8.16
CA PHE A 146 -8.05 -2.21 -8.17
C PHE A 146 -8.63 -3.15 -7.11
N ALA A 147 -8.85 -2.66 -5.89
CA ALA A 147 -9.45 -3.45 -4.83
C ALA A 147 -10.89 -3.88 -5.15
N LEU A 148 -11.69 -3.02 -5.76
CA LEU A 148 -13.06 -3.33 -6.18
C LEU A 148 -13.11 -4.38 -7.30
N THR A 149 -12.21 -4.33 -8.28
CA THR A 149 -12.16 -5.30 -9.38
C THR A 149 -11.74 -6.71 -8.90
N MET A 150 -11.05 -6.82 -7.78
CA MET A 150 -10.73 -8.10 -7.14
C MET A 150 -11.99 -8.85 -6.67
N ILE A 151 -13.04 -8.15 -6.22
CA ILE A 151 -14.20 -8.78 -5.59
C ILE A 151 -14.97 -9.70 -6.54
N PRO A 152 -15.33 -9.30 -7.78
CA PRO A 152 -15.93 -10.22 -8.75
C PRO A 152 -15.10 -11.47 -9.00
N PHE A 153 -13.76 -11.33 -9.05
CA PHE A 153 -12.86 -12.48 -9.16
C PHE A 153 -13.00 -13.42 -7.96
N CYS A 154 -13.04 -12.88 -6.73
CA CYS A 154 -13.23 -13.68 -5.53
C CYS A 154 -14.56 -14.45 -5.54
N TYR A 155 -15.65 -13.85 -6.02
CA TYR A 155 -16.93 -14.54 -6.20
C TYR A 155 -16.84 -15.63 -7.27
N ALA A 156 -16.17 -15.39 -8.40
CA ALA A 156 -16.00 -16.36 -9.47
C ALA A 156 -15.23 -17.61 -8.99
N ILE A 157 -14.09 -17.42 -8.32
CA ILE A 157 -13.32 -18.55 -7.76
C ILE A 157 -14.11 -19.29 -6.69
N SER A 158 -14.83 -18.56 -5.84
CA SER A 158 -15.71 -19.16 -4.82
C SER A 158 -16.83 -20.01 -5.44
N ALA A 159 -17.38 -19.56 -6.57
CA ALA A 159 -18.41 -20.28 -7.32
C ALA A 159 -17.88 -21.60 -7.92
N LEU A 160 -16.67 -21.56 -8.48
CA LEU A 160 -15.99 -22.77 -8.94
C LEU A 160 -15.75 -23.76 -7.79
N TRP A 161 -15.28 -23.28 -6.65
CA TRP A 161 -15.05 -24.09 -5.47
C TRP A 161 -16.33 -24.75 -4.94
N LYS A 162 -17.44 -23.97 -4.89
CA LYS A 162 -18.76 -24.46 -4.45
C LYS A 162 -19.54 -25.21 -5.51
N LYS A 163 -19.09 -25.24 -6.76
CA LYS A 163 -19.83 -25.78 -7.93
C LYS A 163 -21.18 -25.11 -8.14
N GLU A 164 -21.33 -23.83 -7.77
CA GLU A 164 -22.54 -23.00 -7.94
C GLU A 164 -22.35 -21.98 -9.08
N TYR A 165 -22.29 -22.43 -10.31
CA TYR A 165 -21.82 -21.67 -11.49
C TYR A 165 -22.68 -20.47 -11.91
N SER A 166 -23.93 -20.36 -11.50
CA SER A 166 -24.82 -19.26 -11.94
C SER A 166 -25.18 -18.27 -10.82
N LYS A 167 -25.23 -18.72 -9.57
CA LYS A 167 -25.79 -17.93 -8.46
C LYS A 167 -24.87 -16.80 -7.95
N TRP A 168 -23.60 -16.82 -8.28
CA TRP A 168 -22.61 -15.83 -7.86
C TRP A 168 -22.69 -14.53 -8.64
N ILE A 169 -23.17 -14.60 -9.89
CA ILE A 169 -23.18 -13.47 -10.83
C ILE A 169 -23.95 -12.28 -10.25
N ASN A 170 -25.15 -12.51 -9.69
CA ASN A 170 -25.96 -11.45 -9.10
C ASN A 170 -25.28 -10.76 -7.91
N GLN A 171 -24.39 -11.45 -7.21
CA GLN A 171 -23.61 -10.88 -6.10
C GLN A 171 -22.38 -10.12 -6.59
N ALA A 172 -21.79 -10.55 -7.71
CA ALA A 172 -20.58 -9.97 -8.27
C ALA A 172 -20.84 -8.71 -9.13
N ILE A 173 -22.00 -8.65 -9.84
CA ILE A 173 -22.33 -7.55 -10.76
C ILE A 173 -22.23 -6.16 -10.13
N PRO A 174 -22.79 -5.86 -8.94
CA PRO A 174 -22.68 -4.53 -8.34
C PRO A 174 -21.21 -4.12 -8.10
N TRP A 175 -20.39 -5.08 -7.71
CA TRP A 175 -18.96 -4.86 -7.49
C TRP A 175 -18.20 -4.63 -8.80
N ALA A 176 -18.55 -5.35 -9.86
CA ALA A 176 -17.99 -5.14 -11.18
C ALA A 176 -18.30 -3.72 -11.70
N TYR A 177 -19.53 -3.26 -11.57
CA TYR A 177 -19.90 -1.89 -11.96
C TYR A 177 -19.19 -0.84 -11.11
N ALA A 178 -19.14 -1.02 -9.79
CA ALA A 178 -18.41 -0.12 -8.91
C ALA A 178 -16.91 -0.09 -9.28
N GLY A 179 -16.31 -1.26 -9.52
CA GLY A 179 -14.90 -1.39 -9.93
C GLY A 179 -14.61 -0.68 -11.24
N ILE A 180 -15.41 -0.91 -12.28
CA ILE A 180 -15.27 -0.26 -13.59
C ILE A 180 -15.40 1.26 -13.46
N SER A 181 -16.40 1.74 -12.69
CA SER A 181 -16.66 3.18 -12.53
C SER A 181 -15.53 3.86 -11.78
N ILE A 182 -15.09 3.32 -10.65
CA ILE A 182 -14.04 3.92 -9.82
C ILE A 182 -12.66 3.79 -10.50
N LEU A 183 -12.35 2.62 -11.06
CA LEU A 183 -11.09 2.42 -11.77
C LEU A 183 -11.02 3.30 -13.02
N GLY A 184 -12.11 3.36 -13.80
CA GLY A 184 -12.21 4.24 -14.96
C GLY A 184 -12.03 5.71 -14.59
N THR A 185 -12.65 6.17 -13.51
CA THR A 185 -12.44 7.52 -12.97
C THR A 185 -10.96 7.73 -12.59
N GLY A 186 -10.36 6.77 -11.88
CA GLY A 186 -8.95 6.84 -11.50
C GLY A 186 -8.01 6.93 -12.72
N ILE A 187 -8.28 6.20 -13.80
CA ILE A 187 -7.48 6.23 -15.03
C ILE A 187 -7.62 7.58 -15.77
N LEU A 188 -8.80 8.21 -15.70
CA LEU A 188 -9.07 9.49 -16.38
C LEU A 188 -8.55 10.72 -15.60
N MET A 189 -8.21 10.56 -14.32
CA MET A 189 -7.59 11.61 -13.50
C MET A 189 -6.10 11.77 -13.79
#